data_f7451f1543e36aa339f3babbb0f984a6
#
_entry.id   f7451f1543e36aa339f3babbb0f984a6
#
_cell.length_a   1.000
_cell.length_b   1.000
_cell.length_c   1.000
_cell.angle_alpha   90.00
_cell.angle_beta   90.00
_cell.angle_gamma   90.00
#
_symmetry.space_group_name_H-M   'P 1'
#
loop_
_entity.id
_entity.type
_entity.pdbx_description
1 polymer ?
#
loop_
_entity_poly.entity_id
_entity_poly.type
_entity_poly.pdbx_seq_one_letter_code
_entity_poly.pdbx_strand_id
1 'polypeptide(L)'
;GLSFTPVGKIKGGGNTSLPQSYNFTHFTNQTGKVFYRLSQTDFNGRKNYSQIELVDLKTAGSSLVISPNPVGSKIVIPGIAINGNQRYSIINLKGEKISEAALSKQEIFLPHNISPGMYMLRILQGNGSVRSASFIKY
;
A
#
# COMPACT_ATOMS: atom_id res chain seq x y z
N GLY A 1 10.35 -28.30 -8.06
CA GLY A 1 10.57 -27.68 -6.75
C GLY A 1 10.16 -26.22 -6.77
N LEU A 2 9.80 -25.65 -5.60
CA LEU A 2 9.47 -24.24 -5.49
C LEU A 2 10.75 -23.39 -5.68
N SER A 3 10.69 -22.44 -6.60
CA SER A 3 11.74 -21.44 -6.78
C SER A 3 11.41 -20.20 -5.93
N PHE A 4 12.41 -19.66 -5.21
CA PHE A 4 12.27 -18.47 -4.39
C PHE A 4 13.19 -17.36 -4.89
N THR A 5 12.65 -16.18 -5.08
CA THR A 5 13.39 -14.97 -5.45
C THR A 5 13.56 -14.07 -4.22
N PRO A 6 14.76 -13.55 -3.93
CA PRO A 6 14.94 -12.58 -2.85
C PRO A 6 14.11 -11.32 -3.08
N VAL A 7 13.32 -10.92 -2.07
CA VAL A 7 12.50 -9.70 -2.10
C VAL A 7 13.08 -8.56 -1.27
N GLY A 8 14.10 -8.85 -0.48
CA GLY A 8 14.81 -7.86 0.30
C GLY A 8 15.87 -8.50 1.20
N LYS A 9 16.69 -7.64 1.81
CA LYS A 9 17.76 -8.05 2.72
C LYS A 9 17.85 -7.05 3.88
N ILE A 10 18.00 -7.59 5.08
CA ILE A 10 18.27 -6.81 6.30
C ILE A 10 19.62 -7.24 6.85
N LYS A 11 20.42 -6.30 7.30
CA LYS A 11 21.69 -6.59 7.98
C LYS A 11 21.38 -7.14 9.36
N GLY A 12 21.89 -8.34 9.66
CA GLY A 12 21.77 -8.94 10.99
C GLY A 12 22.60 -8.21 12.05
N GLY A 13 22.23 -8.36 13.31
CA GLY A 13 22.90 -7.75 14.47
C GLY A 13 24.27 -8.35 14.83
N GLY A 14 24.76 -9.32 14.05
CA GLY A 14 26.01 -10.00 14.33
C GLY A 14 25.90 -11.03 15.46
N ASN A 15 27.04 -11.33 16.11
CA ASN A 15 27.06 -12.22 17.25
C ASN A 15 26.51 -11.50 18.49
N THR A 16 25.27 -11.80 18.86
CA THR A 16 24.62 -11.28 20.06
C THR A 16 23.83 -12.37 20.73
N SER A 17 23.84 -12.40 22.05
CA SER A 17 22.98 -13.25 22.88
C SER A 17 21.62 -12.61 23.17
N LEU A 18 21.44 -11.34 22.79
CA LEU A 18 20.19 -10.63 23.00
C LEU A 18 19.22 -10.89 21.83
N PRO A 19 17.92 -11.08 22.11
CA PRO A 19 16.92 -11.18 21.05
C PRO A 19 16.92 -9.94 20.17
N GLN A 20 16.89 -10.14 18.85
CA GLN A 20 16.84 -9.08 17.86
C GLN A 20 15.53 -9.16 17.07
N SER A 21 14.87 -8.03 16.91
CA SER A 21 13.67 -7.91 16.09
C SER A 21 13.99 -7.22 14.78
N TYR A 22 13.48 -7.77 13.68
CA TYR A 22 13.65 -7.21 12.35
C TYR A 22 12.29 -7.03 11.69
N ASN A 23 12.10 -5.90 11.03
CA ASN A 23 10.89 -5.62 10.26
C ASN A 23 11.27 -5.36 8.79
N PHE A 24 10.54 -5.98 7.89
CA PHE A 24 10.68 -5.75 6.46
C PHE A 24 9.30 -5.67 5.80
N THR A 25 9.06 -4.63 5.03
CA THR A 25 7.82 -4.46 4.27
C THR A 25 8.06 -4.74 2.79
N HIS A 26 7.42 -5.74 2.26
CA HIS A 26 7.44 -6.06 0.83
C HIS A 26 6.24 -5.41 0.14
N PHE A 27 6.51 -4.44 -0.74
CA PHE A 27 5.50 -3.87 -1.62
C PHE A 27 5.40 -4.70 -2.89
N THR A 28 4.25 -5.27 -3.15
CA THR A 28 4.02 -6.14 -4.31
C THR A 28 2.66 -5.87 -4.94
N ASN A 29 2.58 -6.02 -6.27
CA ASN A 29 1.33 -5.99 -7.02
C ASN A 29 0.77 -7.40 -7.28
N GLN A 30 1.41 -8.44 -6.74
CA GLN A 30 0.93 -9.81 -6.85
C GLN A 30 -0.36 -9.99 -6.06
N THR A 31 -1.22 -10.89 -6.53
CA THR A 31 -2.46 -11.28 -5.89
C THR A 31 -2.52 -12.80 -5.77
N GLY A 32 -3.33 -13.32 -4.85
CA GLY A 32 -3.46 -14.73 -4.63
C GLY A 32 -2.45 -15.27 -3.60
N LYS A 33 -2.21 -16.56 -3.64
CA LYS A 33 -1.36 -17.24 -2.66
C LYS A 33 0.11 -17.06 -2.99
N VAL A 34 0.86 -16.41 -2.10
CA VAL A 34 2.30 -16.21 -2.21
C VAL A 34 2.99 -16.90 -1.03
N PHE A 35 4.08 -17.57 -1.32
CA PHE A 35 4.87 -18.29 -0.33
C PHE A 35 6.11 -17.49 0.02
N TYR A 36 6.34 -17.26 1.30
CA TYR A 36 7.52 -16.58 1.83
C TYR A 36 8.33 -17.51 2.71
N ARG A 37 9.64 -17.30 2.73
CA ARG A 37 10.54 -17.86 3.73
C ARG A 37 11.67 -16.88 4.04
N LEU A 38 12.21 -16.98 5.22
CA LEU A 38 13.44 -16.28 5.58
C LEU A 38 14.65 -17.11 5.17
N SER A 39 15.71 -16.43 4.75
CA SER A 39 17.03 -17.00 4.54
C SER A 39 18.01 -16.23 5.41
N GLN A 40 18.55 -16.88 6.43
CA GLN A 40 19.64 -16.35 7.23
C GLN A 40 20.96 -16.84 6.66
N THR A 41 21.93 -15.94 6.50
CA THR A 41 23.27 -16.29 6.07
C THR A 41 24.23 -15.95 7.21
N ASP A 42 24.94 -16.93 7.71
CA ASP A 42 25.95 -16.79 8.74
C ASP A 42 27.25 -16.19 8.17
N PHE A 43 28.17 -15.75 9.03
CA PHE A 43 29.45 -15.17 8.62
C PHE A 43 30.31 -16.13 7.79
N ASN A 44 30.16 -17.43 7.97
CA ASN A 44 30.87 -18.47 7.20
C ASN A 44 30.16 -18.76 5.84
N GLY A 45 29.13 -18.04 5.48
CA GLY A 45 28.36 -18.21 4.25
C GLY A 45 27.31 -19.31 4.28
N ARG A 46 27.16 -20.04 5.40
CA ARG A 46 26.14 -21.06 5.56
C ARG A 46 24.75 -20.42 5.57
N LYS A 47 23.82 -21.00 4.83
CA LYS A 47 22.43 -20.54 4.75
C LYS A 47 21.50 -21.45 5.53
N ASN A 48 20.69 -20.86 6.38
CA ASN A 48 19.57 -21.50 7.07
C ASN A 48 18.27 -20.88 6.57
N TYR A 49 17.22 -21.71 6.49
CA TYR A 49 15.91 -21.26 6.01
C TYR A 49 14.87 -21.51 7.09
N SER A 50 13.94 -20.55 7.23
CA SER A 50 12.73 -20.79 8.02
C SER A 50 11.79 -21.76 7.32
N GLN A 51 10.77 -22.20 8.03
CA GLN A 51 9.61 -22.80 7.37
C GLN A 51 8.98 -21.84 6.38
N ILE A 52 8.25 -22.39 5.41
CA ILE A 52 7.55 -21.62 4.38
C ILE A 52 6.22 -21.15 4.95
N GLU A 53 5.98 -19.84 4.84
CA GLU A 53 4.72 -19.20 5.23
C GLU A 53 3.90 -18.89 4.01
N LEU A 54 2.62 -19.28 4.03
CA LEU A 54 1.65 -18.95 3.01
C LEU A 54 0.95 -17.63 3.37
N VAL A 55 1.08 -16.64 2.52
CA VAL A 55 0.32 -15.39 2.61
C VAL A 55 -0.67 -15.35 1.45
N ASP A 56 -1.96 -15.30 1.78
CA ASP A 56 -2.99 -15.04 0.79
C ASP A 56 -3.09 -13.53 0.58
N LEU A 57 -2.38 -13.06 -0.45
CA LEU A 57 -2.51 -11.70 -0.93
C LEU A 57 -3.87 -11.59 -1.64
N LYS A 58 -4.93 -11.59 -0.82
CA LYS A 58 -6.25 -11.30 -1.34
C LYS A 58 -6.10 -10.06 -2.20
N THR A 59 -6.86 -9.97 -3.25
CA THR A 59 -7.19 -8.70 -3.89
C THR A 59 -7.94 -7.84 -2.86
N ALA A 60 -7.28 -7.56 -1.74
CA ALA A 60 -7.59 -6.38 -0.97
C ALA A 60 -7.51 -5.31 -2.05
N GLY A 61 -8.56 -4.63 -2.31
CA GLY A 61 -8.50 -3.47 -3.15
C GLY A 61 -7.25 -2.73 -2.67
N SER A 62 -6.16 -2.84 -3.43
CA SER A 62 -4.79 -2.55 -3.01
C SER A 62 -4.85 -1.24 -2.24
N SER A 63 -4.41 -1.25 -0.98
CA SER A 63 -4.64 -0.12 -0.08
C SER A 63 -4.19 1.14 -0.79
N LEU A 64 -5.13 2.04 -0.99
CA LEU A 64 -4.87 3.30 -1.64
C LEU A 64 -3.98 4.11 -0.70
N VAL A 65 -2.78 4.45 -1.14
CA VAL A 65 -1.89 5.32 -0.37
C VAL A 65 -2.22 6.76 -0.72
N ILE A 66 -2.37 7.60 0.29
CA ILE A 66 -2.60 9.04 0.16
C ILE A 66 -1.42 9.78 0.80
N SER A 67 -0.85 10.72 0.05
CA SER A 67 0.25 11.56 0.52
C SER A 67 0.05 13.01 0.06
N PRO A 68 0.36 14.00 0.92
CA PRO A 68 0.57 13.87 2.35
C PRO A 68 -0.71 13.48 3.09
N ASN A 69 -0.60 13.01 4.31
CA ASN A 69 -1.74 12.85 5.21
C ASN A 69 -1.28 13.25 6.63
N PRO A 70 -1.74 14.36 7.20
CA PRO A 70 -2.86 15.22 6.77
C PRO A 70 -2.64 15.97 5.45
N VAL A 71 -3.74 16.30 4.78
CA VAL A 71 -3.79 16.91 3.44
C VAL A 71 -4.09 18.41 3.54
N GLY A 72 -3.30 19.21 2.81
CA GLY A 72 -3.62 20.62 2.56
C GLY A 72 -4.63 20.78 1.42
N SER A 73 -4.16 21.24 0.26
CA SER A 73 -4.99 21.48 -0.92
C SER A 73 -4.94 20.38 -1.98
N LYS A 74 -3.98 19.44 -1.87
CA LYS A 74 -3.70 18.44 -2.89
C LYS A 74 -3.41 17.08 -2.28
N ILE A 75 -4.01 16.05 -2.85
CA ILE A 75 -3.74 14.63 -2.59
C ILE A 75 -2.84 14.12 -3.71
N VAL A 76 -1.82 13.34 -3.36
CA VAL A 76 -1.07 12.49 -4.28
C VAL A 76 -1.37 11.04 -3.95
N ILE A 77 -1.62 10.23 -4.97
CA ILE A 77 -1.93 8.80 -4.87
C ILE A 77 -0.85 7.99 -5.61
N PRO A 78 0.31 7.80 -4.98
CA PRO A 78 1.42 7.10 -5.60
C PRO A 78 1.06 5.65 -5.91
N GLY A 79 1.63 5.12 -6.98
CA GLY A 79 1.50 3.71 -7.36
C GLY A 79 0.16 3.33 -7.98
N ILE A 80 -0.74 4.28 -8.26
CA ILE A 80 -1.92 4.01 -9.05
C ILE A 80 -1.60 4.17 -10.55
N ALA A 81 -1.89 3.13 -11.33
CA ALA A 81 -1.80 3.24 -12.78
C ALA A 81 -3.00 4.03 -13.33
N ILE A 82 -2.75 5.08 -14.12
CA ILE A 82 -3.79 5.88 -14.76
C ILE A 82 -4.03 5.33 -16.16
N ASN A 83 -5.27 4.90 -16.43
CA ASN A 83 -5.68 4.31 -17.72
C ASN A 83 -6.85 5.03 -18.39
N GLY A 84 -7.24 6.20 -17.88
CA GLY A 84 -8.29 7.04 -18.43
C GLY A 84 -9.73 6.63 -18.12
N ASN A 85 -9.95 5.42 -17.59
CA ASN A 85 -11.29 4.89 -17.28
C ASN A 85 -11.60 4.89 -15.77
N GLN A 86 -10.83 5.65 -15.01
CA GLN A 86 -11.02 5.78 -13.58
C GLN A 86 -11.76 7.05 -13.22
N ARG A 87 -12.54 6.95 -12.15
CA ARG A 87 -13.17 8.09 -11.50
C ARG A 87 -12.83 8.10 -10.02
N TYR A 88 -12.72 9.27 -9.44
CA TYR A 88 -12.58 9.39 -8.00
C TYR A 88 -13.81 10.08 -7.40
N SER A 89 -14.08 9.81 -6.14
CA SER A 89 -15.01 10.57 -5.32
C SER A 89 -14.44 10.79 -3.92
N ILE A 90 -14.69 11.98 -3.38
CA ILE A 90 -14.36 12.35 -2.00
C ILE A 90 -15.66 12.38 -1.21
N ILE A 91 -15.69 11.68 -0.09
CA ILE A 91 -16.88 11.45 0.72
C ILE A 91 -16.56 11.85 2.17
N ASN A 92 -17.47 12.56 2.83
CA ASN A 92 -17.34 12.89 4.24
C ASN A 92 -17.82 11.72 5.14
N LEU A 93 -17.69 11.89 6.45
CA LEU A 93 -18.12 10.87 7.44
C LEU A 93 -19.63 10.60 7.46
N LYS A 94 -20.46 11.50 6.91
CA LYS A 94 -21.89 11.31 6.77
C LYS A 94 -22.27 10.51 5.51
N GLY A 95 -21.28 10.17 4.67
CA GLY A 95 -21.51 9.49 3.39
C GLY A 95 -21.86 10.44 2.24
N GLU A 96 -21.82 11.75 2.47
CA GLU A 96 -22.11 12.75 1.44
C GLU A 96 -20.93 12.90 0.49
N LYS A 97 -21.20 12.91 -0.80
CA LYS A 97 -20.21 13.11 -1.84
C LYS A 97 -19.85 14.59 -1.97
N ILE A 98 -18.62 14.92 -1.64
CA ILE A 98 -18.10 16.31 -1.68
C ILE A 98 -17.57 16.65 -3.07
N SER A 99 -16.94 15.70 -3.75
CA SER A 99 -16.38 15.90 -5.09
C SER A 99 -16.35 14.58 -5.85
N GLU A 100 -16.51 14.65 -7.17
CA GLU A 100 -16.36 13.53 -8.07
C GLU A 100 -15.84 14.02 -9.43
N ALA A 101 -14.85 13.33 -10.00
CA ALA A 101 -14.36 13.60 -11.35
C ALA A 101 -13.66 12.39 -11.96
N ALA A 102 -13.32 12.48 -13.24
CA ALA A 102 -12.41 11.55 -13.88
C ALA A 102 -11.00 11.66 -13.25
N LEU A 103 -10.35 10.53 -13.05
CA LEU A 103 -8.99 10.47 -12.56
C LEU A 103 -8.03 10.42 -13.73
N SER A 104 -7.43 11.57 -14.07
CA SER A 104 -6.50 11.72 -15.20
C SER A 104 -5.04 11.78 -14.79
N LYS A 105 -4.75 12.01 -13.50
CA LYS A 105 -3.41 12.12 -12.93
C LYS A 105 -3.38 11.51 -11.54
N GLN A 106 -2.18 11.21 -11.04
CA GLN A 106 -1.99 10.76 -9.64
C GLN A 106 -2.15 11.89 -8.61
N GLU A 107 -2.61 13.06 -9.03
CA GLU A 107 -2.85 14.23 -8.21
C GLU A 107 -4.32 14.62 -8.26
N ILE A 108 -4.91 14.90 -7.10
CA ILE A 108 -6.29 15.37 -6.96
C ILE A 108 -6.25 16.65 -6.14
N PHE A 109 -6.76 17.73 -6.71
CA PHE A 109 -6.95 18.98 -5.97
C PHE A 109 -8.26 18.95 -5.22
N LEU A 110 -8.21 19.30 -3.94
CA LEU A 110 -9.40 19.39 -3.10
C LEU A 110 -10.21 20.65 -3.47
N PRO A 111 -11.55 20.60 -3.32
CA PRO A 111 -12.36 21.80 -3.44
C PRO A 111 -11.90 22.88 -2.46
N HIS A 112 -11.91 24.15 -2.89
CA HIS A 112 -11.46 25.27 -2.06
C HIS A 112 -12.27 25.45 -0.76
N ASN A 113 -13.51 25.03 -0.76
CA ASN A 113 -14.45 25.16 0.37
C ASN A 113 -14.56 23.88 1.22
N ILE A 114 -13.66 22.91 1.05
CA ILE A 114 -13.68 21.71 1.89
C ILE A 114 -13.20 22.04 3.31
N SER A 115 -14.03 21.79 4.30
CA SER A 115 -13.73 22.05 5.71
C SER A 115 -12.67 21.08 6.25
N PRO A 116 -11.91 21.48 7.28
CA PRO A 116 -11.07 20.52 8.02
C PRO A 116 -11.88 19.36 8.56
N GLY A 117 -11.32 18.17 8.49
CA GLY A 117 -12.00 16.95 8.94
C GLY A 117 -11.49 15.67 8.28
N MET A 118 -12.14 14.56 8.61
CA MET A 118 -11.83 13.26 8.03
C MET A 118 -12.71 12.99 6.81
N TYR A 119 -12.09 12.50 5.76
CA TYR A 119 -12.71 12.16 4.48
C TYR A 119 -12.25 10.81 3.98
N MET A 120 -13.01 10.22 3.06
CA MET A 120 -12.65 9.02 2.32
C MET A 120 -12.50 9.36 0.84
N LEU A 121 -11.35 9.02 0.27
CA LEU A 121 -11.14 8.97 -1.17
C LEU A 121 -11.53 7.59 -1.68
N ARG A 122 -12.38 7.52 -2.68
CA ARG A 122 -12.74 6.30 -3.41
C ARG A 122 -12.34 6.45 -4.87
N ILE A 123 -11.74 5.41 -5.43
CA ILE A 123 -11.39 5.36 -6.84
C ILE A 123 -12.07 4.15 -7.46
N LEU A 124 -12.96 4.42 -8.40
CA LEU A 124 -13.59 3.40 -9.23
C LEU A 124 -12.65 3.11 -10.41
N GLN A 125 -12.22 1.88 -10.54
CA GLN A 125 -11.37 1.40 -11.63
C GLN A 125 -12.22 1.04 -12.86
N GLY A 126 -11.62 1.07 -14.05
CA GLY A 126 -12.30 0.70 -15.29
C GLY A 126 -12.86 -0.73 -15.33
N ASN A 127 -12.36 -1.63 -14.49
CA ASN A 127 -12.87 -3.00 -14.32
C ASN A 127 -14.01 -3.12 -13.28
N GLY A 128 -14.50 -1.99 -12.76
CA GLY A 128 -15.56 -1.96 -11.75
C GLY A 128 -15.09 -2.13 -10.31
N SER A 129 -13.82 -2.45 -10.05
CA SER A 129 -13.30 -2.54 -8.70
C SER A 129 -13.16 -1.15 -8.05
N VAL A 130 -13.30 -1.08 -6.73
CA VAL A 130 -13.17 0.16 -5.96
C VAL A 130 -11.98 0.05 -5.01
N ARG A 131 -11.13 1.08 -5.01
CA ARG A 131 -10.08 1.29 -4.02
C ARG A 131 -10.43 2.49 -3.16
N SER A 132 -10.17 2.41 -1.87
CA SER A 132 -10.46 3.54 -0.97
C SER A 132 -9.41 3.70 0.11
N ALA A 133 -9.24 4.94 0.57
CA ALA A 133 -8.44 5.27 1.74
C ALA A 133 -9.00 6.52 2.43
N SER A 134 -8.83 6.59 3.74
CA SER A 134 -9.19 7.76 4.52
C SER A 134 -8.05 8.77 4.60
N PHE A 135 -8.37 10.05 4.68
CA PHE A 135 -7.41 11.11 4.89
C PHE A 135 -7.98 12.21 5.79
N ILE A 136 -7.09 12.98 6.39
CA ILE A 136 -7.43 14.12 7.24
C ILE A 136 -7.11 15.40 6.46
N LYS A 137 -8.07 16.31 6.32
CA LYS A 137 -7.92 17.68 5.82
C LYS A 137 -7.70 18.61 7.01
N TYR A 138 -6.66 19.43 6.97
CA TYR A 138 -6.42 20.53 7.91
C TYR A 138 -6.66 21.89 7.26
#